data_ce56613bb08e92e3d0e10771e326cab8
#
_entry.id   ce56613bb08e92e3d0e10771e326cab8
#
_cell.length_a   1.000
_cell.length_b   1.000
_cell.length_c   1.000
_cell.angle_alpha   90.00
_cell.angle_beta   90.00
_cell.angle_gamma   90.00
#
_symmetry.space_group_name_H-M   'P 1'
#
loop_
_entity.id
_entity.type
_entity.pdbx_description
1 polymer ?
#
loop_
_entity_poly.entity_id
_entity_poly.type
_entity_poly.pdbx_seq_one_letter_code
_entity_poly.pdbx_strand_id
1 'polypeptide(L)'
;MNEKIENLLKEDRKFPPSEHLVKNANAPSSWYDEANEDRLKFWQKQALTRISWFKEPTEILDDSNPPFFKWFKDGELNLSYNCLDRHLESDGDRIAFYWEGEPGDTQEITYQDLYCLLYTSPSPRDSSE
;
A
#
# COMPACT_ATOMS: atom_id res chain seq x y z
N MET A 1 7.67 -33.60 -34.52
CA MET A 1 6.89 -33.62 -33.25
C MET A 1 7.39 -32.62 -32.22
N ASN A 2 8.48 -31.90 -32.47
CA ASN A 2 9.10 -30.93 -31.51
C ASN A 2 8.59 -29.49 -31.62
N GLU A 3 8.11 -29.06 -32.81
CA GLU A 3 7.65 -27.66 -33.01
C GLU A 3 6.46 -27.25 -32.12
N LYS A 4 5.56 -28.19 -31.75
CA LYS A 4 4.42 -27.88 -30.89
C LYS A 4 4.82 -27.64 -29.42
N ILE A 5 5.93 -28.26 -28.97
CA ILE A 5 6.40 -28.11 -27.59
C ILE A 5 7.21 -26.81 -27.46
N GLU A 6 8.00 -26.45 -28.45
CA GLU A 6 8.75 -25.18 -28.45
C GLU A 6 7.85 -23.96 -28.53
N ASN A 7 6.71 -24.04 -29.22
CA ASN A 7 5.69 -22.98 -29.25
C ASN A 7 4.98 -22.77 -27.90
N LEU A 8 4.90 -23.79 -27.05
CA LEU A 8 4.34 -23.66 -25.70
C LEU A 8 5.26 -22.93 -24.73
N LEU A 9 6.55 -22.83 -25.04
CA LEU A 9 7.56 -22.14 -24.21
C LEU A 9 7.72 -20.66 -24.60
N LYS A 10 7.16 -20.24 -25.74
CA LYS A 10 7.19 -18.85 -26.19
C LYS A 10 5.80 -18.24 -26.05
N GLU A 11 5.61 -17.42 -25.03
CA GLU A 11 4.36 -16.70 -24.83
C GLU A 11 4.51 -15.25 -25.33
N ASP A 12 4.00 -14.98 -26.51
CA ASP A 12 4.02 -13.67 -27.17
C ASP A 12 2.69 -12.92 -27.03
N ARG A 13 1.67 -13.56 -26.43
CA ARG A 13 0.36 -12.92 -26.25
C ARG A 13 0.43 -11.80 -25.23
N LYS A 14 -0.19 -10.67 -25.57
CA LYS A 14 -0.35 -9.52 -24.67
C LYS A 14 -1.82 -9.37 -24.31
N PHE A 15 -2.08 -9.17 -23.04
CA PHE A 15 -3.42 -8.97 -22.50
C PHE A 15 -3.52 -7.53 -21.94
N PRO A 16 -3.75 -6.53 -22.82
CA PRO A 16 -3.87 -5.16 -22.35
C PRO A 16 -5.12 -5.01 -21.47
N PRO A 17 -5.07 -4.14 -20.45
CA PRO A 17 -6.24 -3.83 -19.65
C PRO A 17 -7.33 -3.18 -20.51
N SER A 18 -8.60 -3.35 -20.10
CA SER A 18 -9.71 -2.68 -20.78
C SER A 18 -9.60 -1.15 -20.62
N GLU A 19 -10.16 -0.39 -21.56
CA GLU A 19 -10.17 1.07 -21.51
C GLU A 19 -10.82 1.60 -20.22
N HIS A 20 -11.86 0.92 -19.73
CA HIS A 20 -12.50 1.27 -18.47
C HIS A 20 -11.55 1.15 -17.28
N LEU A 21 -10.75 0.09 -17.20
CA LEU A 21 -9.75 -0.08 -16.14
C LEU A 21 -8.65 0.98 -16.23
N VAL A 22 -8.15 1.26 -17.44
CA VAL A 22 -7.12 2.28 -17.66
C VAL A 22 -7.62 3.66 -17.21
N LYS A 23 -8.87 4.02 -17.58
CA LYS A 23 -9.45 5.31 -17.24
C LYS A 23 -9.66 5.51 -15.73
N ASN A 24 -9.99 4.43 -15.02
CA ASN A 24 -10.29 4.46 -13.57
C ASN A 24 -9.11 4.01 -12.70
N ALA A 25 -7.94 3.78 -13.29
CA ALA A 25 -6.75 3.39 -12.54
C ALA A 25 -6.26 4.53 -11.64
N ASN A 26 -5.92 4.20 -10.40
CA ASN A 26 -5.35 5.15 -9.44
C ASN A 26 -3.91 5.56 -9.79
N ALA A 27 -3.21 4.75 -10.60
CA ALA A 27 -1.86 5.01 -11.05
C ALA A 27 -1.86 5.09 -12.59
N PRO A 28 -1.85 6.28 -13.19
CA PRO A 28 -1.77 6.45 -14.64
C PRO A 28 -0.39 6.02 -15.18
N SER A 29 -0.33 5.67 -16.46
CA SER A 29 0.91 5.24 -17.12
C SER A 29 2.02 6.29 -17.05
N SER A 30 1.67 7.58 -17.03
CA SER A 30 2.63 8.69 -16.87
C SER A 30 3.46 8.63 -15.59
N TRP A 31 2.99 7.93 -14.55
CA TRP A 31 3.78 7.75 -13.33
C TRP A 31 5.03 6.90 -13.53
N TYR A 32 5.00 5.96 -14.48
CA TYR A 32 6.18 5.19 -14.84
C TYR A 32 7.23 6.09 -15.51
N ASP A 33 6.80 7.04 -16.35
CA ASP A 33 7.69 7.99 -17.01
C ASP A 33 8.30 8.96 -15.98
N GLU A 34 7.48 9.54 -15.08
CA GLU A 34 7.94 10.39 -13.96
C GLU A 34 8.95 9.64 -13.07
N ALA A 35 8.68 8.38 -12.74
CA ALA A 35 9.56 7.58 -11.89
C ALA A 35 10.86 7.19 -12.59
N ASN A 36 10.85 7.00 -13.91
CA ASN A 36 12.05 6.70 -14.70
C ASN A 36 12.92 7.95 -14.88
N GLU A 37 12.31 9.14 -14.94
CA GLU A 37 13.03 10.41 -15.05
C GLU A 37 13.79 10.73 -13.74
N ASP A 38 13.10 10.68 -12.60
CA ASP A 38 13.69 10.90 -11.28
C ASP A 38 12.96 10.09 -10.21
N ARG A 39 13.49 8.89 -9.91
CA ARG A 39 12.91 7.97 -8.93
C ARG A 39 12.81 8.58 -7.53
N LEU A 40 13.82 9.30 -7.07
CA LEU A 40 13.84 9.83 -5.71
C LEU A 40 12.82 10.94 -5.55
N LYS A 41 12.75 11.85 -6.51
CA LYS A 41 11.77 12.93 -6.54
C LYS A 41 10.35 12.41 -6.67
N PHE A 42 10.13 11.37 -7.49
CA PHE A 42 8.84 10.72 -7.60
C PHE A 42 8.37 10.17 -6.24
N TRP A 43 9.20 9.38 -5.55
CA TRP A 43 8.83 8.81 -4.26
C TRP A 43 8.72 9.85 -3.15
N GLN A 44 9.53 10.89 -3.17
CA GLN A 44 9.39 12.04 -2.27
C GLN A 44 8.01 12.68 -2.42
N LYS A 45 7.61 13.00 -3.65
CA LYS A 45 6.29 13.56 -3.98
C LYS A 45 5.16 12.65 -3.46
N GLN A 46 5.23 11.33 -3.72
CA GLN A 46 4.21 10.39 -3.27
C GLN A 46 4.14 10.32 -1.73
N ALA A 47 5.27 10.27 -1.05
CA ALA A 47 5.32 10.20 0.40
C ALA A 47 4.78 11.47 1.08
N LEU A 48 5.17 12.66 0.60
CA LEU A 48 4.72 13.93 1.18
C LEU A 48 3.23 14.23 0.90
N THR A 49 2.68 13.73 -0.21
CA THR A 49 1.27 13.99 -0.56
C THR A 49 0.29 12.97 0.01
N ARG A 50 0.74 11.74 0.30
CA ARG A 50 -0.13 10.63 0.67
C ARG A 50 -0.04 10.19 2.12
N ILE A 51 1.04 10.53 2.81
CA ILE A 51 1.30 10.14 4.19
C ILE A 51 1.20 11.37 5.08
N SER A 52 0.54 11.22 6.23
CA SER A 52 0.55 12.22 7.30
C SER A 52 1.75 11.96 8.19
N TRP A 53 2.70 12.89 8.17
CA TRP A 53 3.93 12.81 8.94
C TRP A 53 3.80 13.62 10.25
N PHE A 54 4.38 13.13 11.34
CA PHE A 54 4.67 13.94 12.52
C PHE A 54 5.89 14.82 12.27
N LYS A 55 6.88 14.25 11.55
CA LYS A 55 8.06 14.95 11.08
C LYS A 55 8.32 14.51 9.65
N GLU A 56 8.26 15.45 8.71
CA GLU A 56 8.54 15.16 7.31
C GLU A 56 10.01 14.75 7.13
N PRO A 57 10.27 13.73 6.27
CA PRO A 57 11.63 13.30 6.00
C PRO A 57 12.37 14.35 5.16
N THR A 58 13.64 14.57 5.50
CA THR A 58 14.56 15.40 4.70
C THR A 58 15.47 14.55 3.82
N GLU A 59 15.78 13.31 4.28
CA GLU A 59 16.56 12.33 3.54
C GLU A 59 15.62 11.28 2.93
N ILE A 60 15.57 11.22 1.60
CA ILE A 60 14.64 10.32 0.90
C ILE A 60 15.18 8.90 0.87
N LEU A 61 16.48 8.73 0.59
CA LEU A 61 17.15 7.44 0.51
C LEU A 61 18.56 7.52 1.08
N ASP A 62 18.85 6.72 2.08
CA ASP A 62 20.21 6.45 2.57
C ASP A 62 20.70 5.15 1.92
N ASP A 63 21.62 5.26 0.98
CA ASP A 63 22.27 4.16 0.26
C ASP A 63 23.75 3.98 0.65
N SER A 64 24.17 4.54 1.76
CA SER A 64 25.56 4.54 2.25
C SER A 64 26.08 3.15 2.62
N ASN A 65 25.18 2.16 2.88
CA ASN A 65 25.55 0.81 3.32
C ASN A 65 24.84 -0.30 2.50
N PRO A 66 25.14 -0.47 1.21
CA PRO A 66 24.54 -1.54 0.41
C PRO A 66 24.85 -2.94 0.98
N PRO A 67 23.91 -3.90 0.92
CA PRO A 67 22.58 -3.83 0.31
C PRO A 67 21.46 -3.29 1.23
N PHE A 68 21.79 -2.74 2.38
CA PHE A 68 20.84 -2.27 3.39
C PHE A 68 20.46 -0.81 3.15
N PHE A 69 19.44 -0.59 2.32
CA PHE A 69 18.91 0.72 2.00
C PHE A 69 17.87 1.16 3.02
N LYS A 70 17.84 2.46 3.37
CA LYS A 70 16.84 3.04 4.28
C LYS A 70 16.11 4.18 3.59
N TRP A 71 14.80 4.02 3.43
CA TRP A 71 13.94 5.07 2.89
C TRP A 71 13.39 5.94 4.02
N PHE A 72 13.36 7.27 3.79
CA PHE A 72 12.75 8.24 4.72
C PHE A 72 13.24 8.11 6.18
N LYS A 73 14.52 7.89 6.36
CA LYS A 73 15.17 7.50 7.62
C LYS A 73 14.91 8.46 8.78
N ASP A 74 14.82 9.76 8.52
CA ASP A 74 14.64 10.82 9.50
C ASP A 74 13.18 11.28 9.64
N GLY A 75 12.26 10.66 8.89
CA GLY A 75 10.82 10.89 8.99
C GLY A 75 10.19 10.17 10.19
N GLU A 76 9.15 10.78 10.77
CA GLU A 76 8.39 10.18 11.85
C GLU A 76 6.90 10.17 11.51
N LEU A 77 6.25 9.02 11.67
CA LEU A 77 4.83 8.85 11.41
C LEU A 77 4.20 7.84 12.37
N ASN A 78 2.88 7.89 12.51
CA ASN A 78 2.12 6.82 13.11
C ASN A 78 1.44 6.02 11.98
N LEU A 79 1.72 4.73 11.89
CA LEU A 79 1.18 3.86 10.85
C LEU A 79 -0.32 3.65 11.03
N SER A 80 -0.79 3.38 12.28
CA SER A 80 -2.21 3.16 12.53
C SER A 80 -3.04 4.41 12.24
N TYR A 81 -2.54 5.59 12.61
CA TYR A 81 -3.17 6.86 12.25
C TYR A 81 -3.35 7.00 10.73
N ASN A 82 -2.30 6.70 9.98
CA ASN A 82 -2.35 6.78 8.51
C ASN A 82 -3.30 5.75 7.88
N CYS A 83 -3.45 4.58 8.51
CA CYS A 83 -4.30 3.51 7.99
C CYS A 83 -5.78 3.62 8.41
N LEU A 84 -6.04 4.16 9.61
CA LEU A 84 -7.37 4.16 10.21
C LEU A 84 -7.86 5.56 10.58
N ASP A 85 -7.24 6.18 11.58
CA ASP A 85 -7.79 7.37 12.26
C ASP A 85 -8.09 8.52 11.30
N ARG A 86 -7.18 8.81 10.38
CA ARG A 86 -7.32 9.91 9.41
C ARG A 86 -8.49 9.72 8.44
N HIS A 87 -9.03 8.52 8.33
CA HIS A 87 -10.12 8.18 7.40
C HIS A 87 -11.50 8.16 8.09
N LEU A 88 -11.56 8.22 9.42
CA LEU A 88 -12.81 8.07 10.16
C LEU A 88 -13.84 9.17 9.84
N GLU A 89 -13.39 10.41 9.69
CA GLU A 89 -14.28 11.54 9.43
C GLU A 89 -15.00 11.42 8.08
N SER A 90 -14.32 10.92 7.05
CA SER A 90 -14.88 10.80 5.69
C SER A 90 -15.41 9.42 5.34
N ASP A 91 -14.81 8.37 5.89
CA ASP A 91 -15.01 6.97 5.49
C ASP A 91 -15.24 6.02 6.68
N GLY A 92 -15.61 6.54 7.86
CA GLY A 92 -15.80 5.72 9.08
C GLY A 92 -16.75 4.53 8.88
N ASP A 93 -17.86 4.75 8.19
CA ASP A 93 -18.89 3.72 7.91
C ASP A 93 -18.54 2.84 6.69
N ARG A 94 -17.44 3.14 5.99
CA ARG A 94 -17.00 2.34 4.85
C ARG A 94 -16.47 1.00 5.33
N ILE A 95 -16.83 -0.07 4.60
CA ILE A 95 -16.33 -1.41 4.89
C ILE A 95 -14.82 -1.46 4.57
N ALA A 96 -14.03 -1.78 5.59
CA ALA A 96 -12.60 -1.96 5.49
C ALA A 96 -12.26 -3.41 5.14
N PHE A 97 -12.99 -4.39 5.71
CA PHE A 97 -12.79 -5.81 5.47
C PHE A 97 -14.12 -6.55 5.34
N TYR A 98 -14.18 -7.47 4.37
CA TYR A 98 -15.10 -8.58 4.34
C TYR A 98 -14.40 -9.79 4.93
N TRP A 99 -14.90 -10.29 6.05
CA TRP A 99 -14.39 -11.50 6.66
C TRP A 99 -15.30 -12.67 6.36
N GLU A 100 -14.72 -13.81 6.02
CA GLU A 100 -15.44 -15.06 5.80
C GLU A 100 -14.72 -16.17 6.55
N GLY A 101 -15.45 -16.84 7.46
CA GLY A 101 -14.97 -17.97 8.23
C GLY A 101 -15.10 -19.29 7.47
N GLU A 102 -14.34 -20.30 7.90
CA GLU A 102 -14.35 -21.63 7.31
C GLU A 102 -15.76 -22.29 7.31
N PRO A 103 -16.62 -22.12 8.34
CA PRO A 103 -18.00 -22.62 8.34
C PRO A 103 -18.96 -21.85 7.43
N GLY A 104 -18.51 -20.78 6.78
CA GLY A 104 -19.33 -19.90 5.94
C GLY A 104 -19.92 -18.70 6.67
N ASP A 105 -19.49 -18.42 7.89
CA ASP A 105 -19.83 -17.18 8.61
C ASP A 105 -19.21 -15.99 7.90
N THR A 106 -19.97 -14.89 7.75
CA THR A 106 -19.50 -13.67 7.11
C THR A 106 -19.66 -12.47 8.04
N GLN A 107 -18.73 -11.54 7.98
CA GLN A 107 -18.79 -10.28 8.72
C GLN A 107 -18.26 -9.12 7.86
N GLU A 108 -18.96 -8.00 7.89
CA GLU A 108 -18.50 -6.74 7.35
C GLU A 108 -17.92 -5.91 8.49
N ILE A 109 -16.67 -5.46 8.36
CA ILE A 109 -15.95 -4.70 9.37
C ILE A 109 -15.67 -3.33 8.79
N THR A 110 -16.22 -2.28 9.40
CA THR A 110 -16.01 -0.89 8.98
C THR A 110 -14.69 -0.32 9.50
N TYR A 111 -14.26 0.84 8.98
CA TYR A 111 -13.12 1.59 9.54
C TYR A 111 -13.38 1.98 11.01
N GLN A 112 -14.62 2.34 11.34
CA GLN A 112 -15.01 2.67 12.72
C GLN A 112 -14.89 1.46 13.66
N ASP A 113 -15.30 0.27 13.21
CA ASP A 113 -15.16 -0.96 13.97
C ASP A 113 -13.69 -1.30 14.23
N LEU A 114 -12.85 -1.18 13.20
CA LEU A 114 -11.39 -1.41 13.34
C LEU A 114 -10.74 -0.42 14.31
N TYR A 115 -11.15 0.83 14.25
CA TYR A 115 -10.65 1.84 15.19
C TYR A 115 -11.02 1.47 16.63
N CYS A 116 -12.26 1.08 16.89
CA CYS A 116 -12.70 0.62 18.21
C CYS A 116 -11.91 -0.60 18.67
N LEU A 117 -11.70 -1.60 17.81
CA LEU A 117 -10.92 -2.79 18.11
C LEU A 117 -9.46 -2.47 18.42
N LEU A 118 -8.84 -1.55 17.70
CA LEU A 118 -7.45 -1.14 17.94
C LEU A 118 -7.25 -0.58 19.34
N TYR A 119 -8.15 0.32 19.77
CA TYR A 119 -8.03 0.99 21.08
C TYR A 119 -8.54 0.16 22.26
N THR A 120 -9.29 -0.93 22.00
CA THR A 120 -9.77 -1.85 23.04
C THR A 120 -8.89 -3.11 23.17
N SER A 121 -8.01 -3.36 22.20
CA SER A 121 -7.11 -4.52 22.23
C SER A 121 -5.93 -4.24 23.16
N PRO A 122 -5.63 -5.15 24.13
CA PRO A 122 -4.44 -5.01 24.97
C PRO A 122 -3.18 -5.09 24.11
N SER A 123 -2.27 -4.14 24.32
CA SER A 123 -0.98 -4.19 23.63
C SER A 123 -0.20 -5.44 24.07
N PRO A 124 0.47 -6.15 23.15
CA PRO A 124 1.38 -7.23 23.52
C PRO A 124 2.49 -6.82 24.50
N ARG A 125 2.75 -5.50 24.64
CA ARG A 125 3.70 -4.95 25.62
C ARG A 125 3.13 -4.87 27.02
N ASP A 126 1.80 -4.84 27.16
CA ASP A 126 1.12 -4.73 28.47
C ASP A 126 0.93 -6.11 29.11
N SER A 127 1.26 -7.19 28.42
CA SER A 127 1.16 -8.59 28.94
C SER A 127 2.48 -9.14 29.52
N SER A 128 3.50 -8.31 29.68
CA SER A 128 4.76 -8.68 30.34
C SER A 128 4.79 -8.18 31.78
N GLU A 129 3.97 -8.76 32.65
CA GLU A 129 4.22 -8.86 34.10
C GLU A 129 4.65 -10.28 34.47
#